data_80d493b6633b5f4817157d8f00a05faf
#
_entry.id   80d493b6633b5f4817157d8f00a05faf
#
_cell.length_a   1.000
_cell.length_b   1.000
_cell.length_c   1.000
_cell.angle_alpha   90.00
_cell.angle_beta   90.00
_cell.angle_gamma   90.00
#
_symmetry.space_group_name_H-M   'P 1'
#
loop_
_entity.id
_entity.type
_entity.pdbx_description
1 polymer ?
#
loop_
_entity_poly.entity_id
_entity_poly.type
_entity_poly.pdbx_seq_one_letter_code
_entity_poly.pdbx_strand_id
1 'polypeptide(L)'
;MSELFTTHNFDVVCHFAAQAGVRYSVEAPEVYVHTNVLGTQTLLEVMQQNNVTRMVFASTSSAYGTTTQVPFKETSAADQPVSVYAATKRSAELLAYTYYKQYGIQTTCLRFFTVYGPWSRPDMAMLKFAQAITAGQPIDIYNHGDLRRDFTYIDDIVEGFVQAVHTPLGYEIINIGNGHPVKLLEFVELLEAQLGRPADRNLLPMQQGDVYETYADTTKAKELLGFTAKTDLADGMQVFVDWYQQYYQSQQTI
;
A
#
# COMPACT_ATOMS: atom_id res chain seq x y z
N MET A 1 12.87 -21.93 -1.07
CA MET A 1 12.23 -21.31 -2.24
C MET A 1 12.53 -22.09 -3.51
N SER A 2 13.78 -22.40 -3.84
CA SER A 2 14.16 -23.17 -5.04
C SER A 2 13.39 -24.48 -5.18
N GLU A 3 13.25 -25.27 -4.11
CA GLU A 3 12.50 -26.52 -4.11
C GLU A 3 11.03 -26.36 -4.55
N LEU A 4 10.35 -25.27 -4.14
CA LEU A 4 8.98 -24.98 -4.57
C LEU A 4 8.90 -24.77 -6.09
N PHE A 5 9.86 -24.03 -6.64
CA PHE A 5 9.89 -23.72 -8.08
C PHE A 5 10.27 -24.92 -8.94
N THR A 6 11.06 -25.85 -8.40
CA THR A 6 11.37 -27.11 -9.11
C THR A 6 10.25 -28.14 -9.03
N THR A 7 9.42 -28.07 -7.97
CA THR A 7 8.30 -29.01 -7.77
C THR A 7 7.02 -28.55 -8.46
N HIS A 8 6.82 -27.24 -8.59
CA HIS A 8 5.61 -26.65 -9.13
C HIS A 8 5.93 -25.74 -10.32
N ASN A 9 5.14 -25.85 -11.37
CA ASN A 9 5.19 -24.96 -12.52
C ASN A 9 4.33 -23.73 -12.24
N PHE A 10 4.96 -22.59 -11.92
CA PHE A 10 4.26 -21.33 -11.71
C PHE A 10 4.20 -20.51 -13.00
N ASP A 11 3.01 -20.00 -13.35
CA ASP A 11 2.83 -19.10 -14.49
C ASP A 11 3.17 -17.66 -14.14
N VAL A 12 2.93 -17.26 -12.89
CA VAL A 12 3.14 -15.89 -12.40
C VAL A 12 3.46 -15.89 -10.91
N VAL A 13 4.32 -14.98 -10.49
CA VAL A 13 4.61 -14.71 -9.08
C VAL A 13 3.88 -13.46 -8.64
N CYS A 14 3.04 -13.58 -7.60
CA CYS A 14 2.41 -12.47 -6.90
C CYS A 14 3.27 -12.08 -5.69
N HIS A 15 4.12 -11.06 -5.84
CA HIS A 15 5.11 -10.71 -4.82
C HIS A 15 4.59 -9.65 -3.86
N PHE A 16 3.97 -10.08 -2.75
CA PHE A 16 3.55 -9.24 -1.62
C PHE A 16 4.52 -9.27 -0.45
N ALA A 17 5.39 -10.27 -0.39
CA ALA A 17 6.28 -10.46 0.76
C ALA A 17 7.22 -9.26 0.92
N ALA A 18 7.07 -8.55 2.03
CA ALA A 18 7.90 -7.40 2.36
C ALA A 18 7.81 -7.08 3.86
N GLN A 19 8.86 -6.46 4.39
CA GLN A 19 8.73 -5.70 5.63
C GLN A 19 8.08 -4.36 5.26
N ALA A 20 6.91 -4.07 5.83
CA ALA A 20 6.14 -2.86 5.55
C ALA A 20 6.12 -1.91 6.76
N GLY A 21 5.78 -0.63 6.51
CA GLY A 21 5.68 0.41 7.53
C GLY A 21 6.84 1.38 7.51
N VAL A 22 6.52 2.67 7.33
CA VAL A 22 7.52 3.75 7.27
C VAL A 22 8.21 3.95 8.61
N ARG A 23 7.45 3.95 9.72
CA ARG A 23 7.97 4.26 11.06
C ARG A 23 8.98 3.22 11.54
N TYR A 24 8.62 1.96 11.51
CA TYR A 24 9.51 0.87 11.93
C TYR A 24 10.77 0.78 11.06
N SER A 25 10.74 1.27 9.81
CA SER A 25 11.94 1.30 8.97
C SER A 25 13.02 2.28 9.45
N VAL A 26 12.68 3.21 10.36
CA VAL A 26 13.66 4.09 11.04
C VAL A 26 14.33 3.36 12.21
N GLU A 27 13.58 2.49 12.89
CA GLU A 27 14.04 1.76 14.09
C GLU A 27 14.89 0.54 13.71
N ALA A 28 14.49 -0.18 12.65
CA ALA A 28 15.13 -1.43 12.21
C ALA A 28 15.40 -1.44 10.69
N PRO A 29 16.25 -0.53 10.16
CA PRO A 29 16.46 -0.36 8.71
C PRO A 29 17.00 -1.60 8.02
N GLU A 30 17.87 -2.36 8.68
CA GLU A 30 18.50 -3.57 8.13
C GLU A 30 17.49 -4.67 7.80
N VAL A 31 16.42 -4.82 8.58
CA VAL A 31 15.35 -5.79 8.33
C VAL A 31 14.67 -5.47 6.98
N TYR A 32 14.51 -4.19 6.65
CA TYR A 32 13.92 -3.76 5.38
C TYR A 32 14.84 -4.04 4.19
N VAL A 33 16.13 -3.76 4.33
CA VAL A 33 17.10 -4.05 3.26
C VAL A 33 17.16 -5.55 3.01
N HIS A 34 17.27 -6.35 4.07
CA HIS A 34 17.32 -7.79 3.96
C HIS A 34 16.06 -8.38 3.33
N THR A 35 14.87 -7.98 3.82
CA THR A 35 13.61 -8.57 3.35
C THR A 35 13.22 -8.03 1.98
N ASN A 36 13.25 -6.71 1.78
CA ASN A 36 12.67 -6.10 0.59
C ASN A 36 13.64 -6.07 -0.60
N VAL A 37 14.93 -5.91 -0.35
CA VAL A 37 15.93 -5.84 -1.43
C VAL A 37 16.51 -7.22 -1.70
N LEU A 38 17.17 -7.82 -0.71
CA LEU A 38 17.80 -9.13 -0.89
C LEU A 38 16.76 -10.23 -1.13
N GLY A 39 15.62 -10.20 -0.41
CA GLY A 39 14.53 -11.14 -0.62
C GLY A 39 13.94 -11.06 -2.03
N THR A 40 13.73 -9.85 -2.57
CA THR A 40 13.27 -9.67 -3.96
C THR A 40 14.30 -10.14 -4.97
N GLN A 41 15.60 -9.84 -4.77
CA GLN A 41 16.66 -10.33 -5.62
C GLN A 41 16.69 -11.86 -5.64
N THR A 42 16.67 -12.50 -4.47
CA THR A 42 16.63 -13.97 -4.35
C THR A 42 15.44 -14.57 -5.09
N LEU A 43 14.25 -13.94 -5.00
CA LEU A 43 13.07 -14.38 -5.73
C LEU A 43 13.27 -14.28 -7.25
N LEU A 44 13.79 -13.17 -7.74
CA LEU A 44 14.06 -12.95 -9.17
C LEU A 44 15.12 -13.95 -9.70
N GLU A 45 16.14 -14.29 -8.94
CA GLU A 45 17.13 -15.32 -9.29
C GLU A 45 16.47 -16.71 -9.41
N VAL A 46 15.63 -17.08 -8.45
CA VAL A 46 14.91 -18.36 -8.49
C VAL A 46 13.93 -18.41 -9.66
N MET A 47 13.23 -17.31 -9.95
CA MET A 47 12.36 -17.20 -11.14
C MET A 47 13.17 -17.41 -12.43
N GLN A 48 14.31 -16.75 -12.57
CA GLN A 48 15.19 -16.87 -13.73
C GLN A 48 15.70 -18.31 -13.91
N GLN A 49 16.15 -18.96 -12.85
CA GLN A 49 16.65 -20.33 -12.87
C GLN A 49 15.59 -21.37 -13.25
N ASN A 50 14.31 -21.07 -13.00
CA ASN A 50 13.18 -21.96 -13.26
C ASN A 50 12.29 -21.52 -14.44
N ASN A 51 12.73 -20.54 -15.24
CA ASN A 51 12.02 -20.03 -16.41
C ASN A 51 10.62 -19.45 -16.07
N VAL A 52 10.41 -18.95 -14.86
CA VAL A 52 9.19 -18.23 -14.51
C VAL A 52 9.37 -16.76 -14.91
N THR A 53 8.66 -16.33 -15.92
CA THR A 53 8.94 -15.05 -16.61
C THR A 53 7.95 -13.93 -16.29
N ARG A 54 7.06 -14.11 -15.31
CA ARG A 54 6.05 -13.10 -14.96
C ARG A 54 5.98 -12.85 -13.47
N MET A 55 5.94 -11.58 -13.09
CA MET A 55 5.73 -11.13 -11.71
C MET A 55 4.77 -9.95 -11.64
N VAL A 56 3.87 -9.93 -10.66
CA VAL A 56 3.16 -8.74 -10.22
C VAL A 56 3.67 -8.39 -8.83
N PHE A 57 4.21 -7.17 -8.70
CA PHE A 57 4.91 -6.72 -7.50
C PHE A 57 4.11 -5.65 -6.77
N ALA A 58 3.80 -5.89 -5.50
CA ALA A 58 3.19 -4.92 -4.60
C ALA A 58 4.21 -3.84 -4.20
N SER A 59 4.23 -2.72 -4.92
CA SER A 59 5.03 -1.54 -4.59
C SER A 59 4.25 -0.55 -3.73
N THR A 60 4.64 0.71 -3.68
CA THR A 60 4.08 1.72 -2.77
C THR A 60 4.17 3.13 -3.35
N SER A 61 3.18 3.97 -3.08
CA SER A 61 3.23 5.41 -3.35
C SER A 61 4.31 6.15 -2.54
N SER A 62 4.78 5.56 -1.44
CA SER A 62 5.89 6.12 -0.66
C SER A 62 7.18 6.27 -1.48
N ALA A 63 7.33 5.52 -2.58
CA ALA A 63 8.46 5.64 -3.51
C ALA A 63 8.60 7.05 -4.11
N TYR A 64 7.51 7.81 -4.22
CA TYR A 64 7.53 9.19 -4.75
C TYR A 64 8.28 10.18 -3.85
N GLY A 65 8.42 9.88 -2.56
CA GLY A 65 9.22 10.68 -1.63
C GLY A 65 8.68 12.09 -1.45
N THR A 66 9.57 13.09 -1.58
CA THR A 66 9.28 14.51 -1.35
C THR A 66 8.67 15.23 -2.53
N THR A 67 8.27 14.53 -3.61
CA THR A 67 7.64 15.25 -4.73
C THR A 67 6.38 15.98 -4.24
N THR A 68 6.27 17.24 -4.61
CA THR A 68 5.12 18.09 -4.26
C THR A 68 4.10 18.17 -5.41
N GLN A 69 4.41 17.55 -6.53
CA GLN A 69 3.56 17.57 -7.71
C GLN A 69 2.48 16.49 -7.58
N VAL A 70 1.27 16.90 -7.35
CA VAL A 70 0.08 16.03 -7.28
C VAL A 70 -0.86 16.32 -8.46
N PRO A 71 -1.61 15.34 -8.97
CA PRO A 71 -1.54 13.91 -8.63
C PRO A 71 -0.18 13.27 -8.94
N PHE A 72 0.20 12.24 -8.16
CA PHE A 72 1.43 11.51 -8.41
C PHE A 72 1.33 10.71 -9.70
N LYS A 73 2.28 10.93 -10.62
CA LYS A 73 2.37 10.24 -11.91
C LYS A 73 3.53 9.26 -11.94
N GLU A 74 3.38 8.15 -12.63
CA GLU A 74 4.42 7.14 -12.77
C GLU A 74 5.65 7.66 -13.52
N THR A 75 5.50 8.73 -14.28
CA THR A 75 6.60 9.46 -14.96
C THR A 75 7.47 10.27 -14.01
N SER A 76 7.04 10.50 -12.77
CA SER A 76 7.86 11.16 -11.74
C SER A 76 9.06 10.28 -11.39
N ALA A 77 10.23 10.89 -11.21
CA ALA A 77 11.50 10.19 -11.05
C ALA A 77 11.53 9.22 -9.86
N ALA A 78 10.82 9.52 -8.75
CA ALA A 78 10.79 8.71 -7.53
C ALA A 78 12.20 8.35 -7.03
N ASP A 79 13.09 9.35 -7.02
CA ASP A 79 14.52 9.23 -6.70
C ASP A 79 14.90 9.85 -5.35
N GLN A 80 13.93 10.43 -4.63
CA GLN A 80 14.11 11.08 -3.33
C GLN A 80 13.20 10.47 -2.24
N PRO A 81 13.29 9.15 -1.99
CA PRO A 81 12.50 8.51 -0.95
C PRO A 81 12.89 9.03 0.44
N VAL A 82 11.91 9.25 1.32
CA VAL A 82 12.11 9.83 2.65
C VAL A 82 12.16 8.81 3.78
N SER A 83 12.14 7.52 3.46
CA SER A 83 12.26 6.44 4.43
C SER A 83 13.00 5.25 3.85
N VAL A 84 13.60 4.44 4.73
CA VAL A 84 14.25 3.17 4.31
C VAL A 84 13.23 2.23 3.66
N TYR A 85 12.00 2.17 4.17
CA TYR A 85 10.91 1.44 3.52
C TYR A 85 10.72 1.86 2.06
N ALA A 86 10.55 3.16 1.82
CA ALA A 86 10.35 3.68 0.46
C ALA A 86 11.56 3.39 -0.44
N ALA A 87 12.77 3.60 0.07
CA ALA A 87 14.01 3.32 -0.64
C ALA A 87 14.13 1.84 -1.03
N THR A 88 13.83 0.92 -0.11
CA THR A 88 13.90 -0.53 -0.38
C THR A 88 12.83 -0.99 -1.37
N LYS A 89 11.62 -0.44 -1.32
CA LYS A 89 10.58 -0.76 -2.32
C LYS A 89 10.96 -0.22 -3.70
N ARG A 90 11.51 1.00 -3.78
CA ARG A 90 12.03 1.56 -5.04
C ARG A 90 13.21 0.75 -5.57
N SER A 91 14.11 0.29 -4.71
CA SER A 91 15.22 -0.59 -5.11
C SER A 91 14.71 -1.91 -5.73
N ALA A 92 13.65 -2.48 -5.17
CA ALA A 92 13.02 -3.69 -5.73
C ALA A 92 12.41 -3.45 -7.13
N GLU A 93 11.80 -2.28 -7.39
CA GLU A 93 11.36 -1.89 -8.75
C GLU A 93 12.55 -1.84 -9.72
N LEU A 94 13.69 -1.26 -9.31
CA LEU A 94 14.88 -1.17 -10.16
C LEU A 94 15.53 -2.54 -10.42
N LEU A 95 15.57 -3.43 -9.43
CA LEU A 95 15.99 -4.81 -9.61
C LEU A 95 15.10 -5.53 -10.62
N ALA A 96 13.77 -5.42 -10.46
CA ALA A 96 12.81 -6.01 -11.40
C ALA A 96 13.00 -5.49 -12.83
N TYR A 97 13.26 -4.18 -13.02
CA TYR A 97 13.60 -3.62 -14.32
C TYR A 97 14.88 -4.24 -14.91
N THR A 98 15.91 -4.42 -14.09
CA THR A 98 17.17 -5.03 -14.52
C THR A 98 16.95 -6.46 -14.99
N TYR A 99 16.18 -7.26 -14.23
CA TYR A 99 15.87 -8.64 -14.61
C TYR A 99 14.96 -8.73 -15.84
N TYR A 100 14.06 -7.76 -16.03
CA TYR A 100 13.31 -7.65 -17.29
C TYR A 100 14.25 -7.44 -18.47
N LYS A 101 15.21 -6.51 -18.38
CA LYS A 101 16.14 -6.21 -19.48
C LYS A 101 17.11 -7.35 -19.77
N GLN A 102 17.57 -8.05 -18.75
CA GLN A 102 18.60 -9.09 -18.90
C GLN A 102 17.99 -10.48 -19.20
N TYR A 103 16.85 -10.80 -18.61
CA TYR A 103 16.28 -12.15 -18.62
C TYR A 103 14.85 -12.22 -19.12
N GLY A 104 14.24 -11.11 -19.51
CA GLY A 104 12.86 -11.07 -19.99
C GLY A 104 11.80 -11.30 -18.92
N ILE A 105 12.13 -11.18 -17.62
CA ILE A 105 11.15 -11.33 -16.54
C ILE A 105 10.22 -10.11 -16.54
N GLN A 106 9.03 -10.28 -17.10
CA GLN A 106 8.01 -9.25 -17.15
C GLN A 106 7.50 -8.93 -15.75
N THR A 107 7.51 -7.65 -15.37
CA THR A 107 7.09 -7.25 -14.02
C THR A 107 6.17 -6.05 -14.09
N THR A 108 4.95 -6.19 -13.55
CA THR A 108 4.06 -5.07 -13.28
C THR A 108 4.19 -4.66 -11.81
N CYS A 109 4.78 -3.48 -11.57
CA CYS A 109 4.95 -2.89 -10.24
C CYS A 109 3.74 -2.03 -9.92
N LEU A 110 2.93 -2.41 -8.94
CA LEU A 110 1.74 -1.66 -8.53
C LEU A 110 2.07 -0.78 -7.33
N ARG A 111 2.07 0.54 -7.51
CA ARG A 111 2.24 1.52 -6.43
C ARG A 111 0.91 1.76 -5.75
N PHE A 112 0.67 1.04 -4.65
CA PHE A 112 -0.53 1.21 -3.85
C PHE A 112 -0.48 2.52 -3.06
N PHE A 113 -1.62 3.22 -3.02
CA PHE A 113 -1.86 4.36 -2.14
C PHE A 113 -2.36 3.89 -0.78
N THR A 114 -3.10 4.70 -0.04
CA THR A 114 -3.49 4.33 1.32
C THR A 114 -4.63 3.33 1.31
N VAL A 115 -4.30 2.05 1.43
CA VAL A 115 -5.28 0.96 1.46
C VAL A 115 -6.00 0.93 2.81
N TYR A 116 -7.31 0.77 2.79
CA TYR A 116 -8.14 0.59 3.97
C TYR A 116 -9.19 -0.52 3.77
N GLY A 117 -9.72 -1.05 4.87
CA GLY A 117 -10.76 -2.09 4.85
C GLY A 117 -10.54 -3.15 5.93
N PRO A 118 -11.38 -4.22 5.93
CA PRO A 118 -11.21 -5.37 6.81
C PRO A 118 -9.80 -5.97 6.75
N TRP A 119 -9.35 -6.56 7.87
CA TRP A 119 -8.02 -7.19 8.01
C TRP A 119 -6.84 -6.23 7.79
N SER A 120 -7.07 -4.92 7.91
CA SER A 120 -5.98 -3.96 7.84
C SER A 120 -4.92 -4.19 8.92
N ARG A 121 -3.67 -3.81 8.60
CA ARG A 121 -2.56 -3.96 9.56
C ARG A 121 -2.81 -3.16 10.84
N PRO A 122 -2.37 -3.69 12.00
CA PRO A 122 -2.60 -3.04 13.30
C PRO A 122 -1.98 -1.65 13.44
N ASP A 123 -0.94 -1.35 12.65
CA ASP A 123 -0.25 -0.05 12.66
C ASP A 123 -0.91 1.03 11.78
N MET A 124 -1.95 0.67 11.01
CA MET A 124 -2.66 1.62 10.15
C MET A 124 -3.65 2.49 10.93
N ALA A 125 -3.80 3.74 10.49
CA ALA A 125 -4.59 4.76 11.19
C ALA A 125 -6.04 4.33 11.44
N MET A 126 -6.71 3.72 10.45
CA MET A 126 -8.12 3.32 10.58
C MET A 126 -8.33 2.37 11.74
N LEU A 127 -7.54 1.28 11.84
CA LEU A 127 -7.69 0.30 12.90
C LEU A 127 -7.28 0.88 14.26
N LYS A 128 -6.18 1.64 14.32
CA LYS A 128 -5.76 2.35 15.55
C LYS A 128 -6.83 3.30 16.06
N PHE A 129 -7.42 4.09 15.17
CA PHE A 129 -8.47 5.04 15.54
C PHE A 129 -9.73 4.31 16.01
N ALA A 130 -10.16 3.27 15.31
CA ALA A 130 -11.32 2.48 15.72
C ALA A 130 -11.12 1.86 17.11
N GLN A 131 -9.95 1.30 17.39
CA GLN A 131 -9.60 0.73 18.71
C GLN A 131 -9.59 1.81 19.79
N ALA A 132 -8.94 2.94 19.57
CA ALA A 132 -8.85 4.02 20.54
C ALA A 132 -10.22 4.64 20.82
N ILE A 133 -11.01 4.95 19.81
CA ILE A 133 -12.38 5.48 19.94
C ILE A 133 -13.25 4.51 20.73
N THR A 134 -13.21 3.23 20.41
CA THR A 134 -14.00 2.22 21.10
C THR A 134 -13.58 2.05 22.57
N ALA A 135 -12.29 2.18 22.86
CA ALA A 135 -11.75 2.12 24.21
C ALA A 135 -11.87 3.45 24.99
N GLY A 136 -12.40 4.52 24.38
CA GLY A 136 -12.45 5.86 24.99
C GLY A 136 -11.08 6.48 25.22
N GLN A 137 -10.09 6.11 24.37
CA GLN A 137 -8.75 6.64 24.41
C GLN A 137 -8.58 7.75 23.34
N PRO A 138 -7.69 8.74 23.56
CA PRO A 138 -7.46 9.79 22.57
C PRO A 138 -6.81 9.23 21.30
N ILE A 139 -7.11 9.87 20.16
CA ILE A 139 -6.45 9.63 18.89
C ILE A 139 -5.51 10.79 18.53
N ASP A 140 -4.30 10.46 18.11
CA ASP A 140 -3.33 11.46 17.65
C ASP A 140 -3.58 11.84 16.20
N ILE A 141 -3.90 13.11 15.97
CA ILE A 141 -4.17 13.68 14.66
C ILE A 141 -3.05 14.66 14.31
N TYR A 142 -2.14 14.23 13.43
CA TYR A 142 -0.99 15.03 13.02
C TYR A 142 -1.36 16.15 12.06
N ASN A 143 -0.49 17.19 12.01
CA ASN A 143 -0.71 18.43 11.28
C ASN A 143 -2.08 19.05 11.58
N HIS A 144 -2.55 18.95 12.82
CA HIS A 144 -3.87 19.44 13.26
C HIS A 144 -5.03 18.92 12.37
N GLY A 145 -4.82 17.80 11.68
CA GLY A 145 -5.78 17.18 10.75
C GLY A 145 -5.75 17.76 9.33
N ASP A 146 -4.92 18.73 9.05
CA ASP A 146 -4.75 19.31 7.71
C ASP A 146 -3.79 18.47 6.86
N LEU A 147 -4.18 17.21 6.64
CA LEU A 147 -3.54 16.25 5.76
C LEU A 147 -4.57 15.65 4.81
N ARG A 148 -4.14 15.31 3.59
CA ARG A 148 -5.00 14.66 2.61
C ARG A 148 -4.37 13.36 2.14
N ARG A 149 -5.19 12.30 2.05
CA ARG A 149 -4.75 10.97 1.61
C ARG A 149 -5.74 10.39 0.61
N ASP A 150 -5.19 9.66 -0.34
CA ASP A 150 -5.94 8.81 -1.25
C ASP A 150 -6.26 7.50 -0.53
N PHE A 151 -7.44 7.41 0.04
CA PHE A 151 -7.93 6.18 0.67
C PHE A 151 -8.59 5.30 -0.37
N THR A 152 -8.06 4.10 -0.55
CA THR A 152 -8.56 3.14 -1.53
C THR A 152 -9.02 1.87 -0.84
N TYR A 153 -10.24 1.43 -1.11
CA TYR A 153 -10.82 0.26 -0.47
C TYR A 153 -10.11 -1.03 -0.92
N ILE A 154 -9.97 -1.98 0.01
CA ILE A 154 -9.17 -3.20 -0.21
C ILE A 154 -9.66 -4.03 -1.42
N ASP A 155 -10.97 -4.15 -1.65
CA ASP A 155 -11.48 -4.95 -2.77
C ASP A 155 -11.18 -4.28 -4.12
N ASP A 156 -11.19 -2.94 -4.20
CA ASP A 156 -10.72 -2.22 -5.39
C ASP A 156 -9.23 -2.51 -5.65
N ILE A 157 -8.39 -2.49 -4.60
CA ILE A 157 -6.97 -2.85 -4.71
C ILE A 157 -6.79 -4.28 -5.22
N VAL A 158 -7.56 -5.24 -4.68
CA VAL A 158 -7.52 -6.65 -5.11
C VAL A 158 -7.96 -6.77 -6.56
N GLU A 159 -9.02 -6.08 -6.98
CA GLU A 159 -9.47 -6.07 -8.38
C GLU A 159 -8.33 -5.58 -9.30
N GLY A 160 -7.71 -4.45 -8.99
CA GLY A 160 -6.59 -3.91 -9.79
C GLY A 160 -5.39 -4.85 -9.83
N PHE A 161 -5.09 -5.53 -8.72
CA PHE A 161 -4.03 -6.53 -8.67
C PHE A 161 -4.35 -7.75 -9.55
N VAL A 162 -5.55 -8.28 -9.47
CA VAL A 162 -6.00 -9.43 -10.29
C VAL A 162 -5.97 -9.07 -11.78
N GLN A 163 -6.40 -7.86 -12.15
CA GLN A 163 -6.30 -7.37 -13.54
C GLN A 163 -4.85 -7.36 -14.02
N ALA A 164 -3.89 -6.92 -13.19
CA ALA A 164 -2.47 -6.95 -13.53
C ALA A 164 -1.93 -8.39 -13.68
N VAL A 165 -2.42 -9.35 -12.88
CA VAL A 165 -2.07 -10.77 -13.02
C VAL A 165 -2.50 -11.31 -14.39
N HIS A 166 -3.65 -10.89 -14.89
CA HIS A 166 -4.18 -11.36 -16.18
C HIS A 166 -3.65 -10.58 -17.40
N THR A 167 -2.97 -9.41 -17.17
CA THR A 167 -2.54 -8.53 -18.25
C THR A 167 -1.00 -8.44 -18.29
N PRO A 168 -0.32 -9.23 -19.16
CA PRO A 168 1.13 -9.13 -19.31
C PRO A 168 1.51 -7.84 -20.06
N LEU A 169 2.30 -6.97 -19.41
CA LEU A 169 2.65 -5.63 -19.92
C LEU A 169 4.16 -5.43 -20.17
N GLY A 170 4.98 -6.48 -20.05
CA GLY A 170 6.44 -6.30 -20.03
C GLY A 170 6.91 -5.74 -18.69
N TYR A 171 7.54 -4.57 -18.67
CA TYR A 171 7.87 -3.88 -17.42
C TYR A 171 7.09 -2.59 -17.34
N GLU A 172 6.22 -2.51 -16.34
CA GLU A 172 5.41 -1.35 -16.09
C GLU A 172 5.33 -0.99 -14.60
N ILE A 173 5.29 0.30 -14.31
CA ILE A 173 4.93 0.84 -13.00
C ILE A 173 3.56 1.47 -13.16
N ILE A 174 2.61 1.11 -12.28
CA ILE A 174 1.22 1.57 -12.34
C ILE A 174 0.74 1.98 -10.95
N ASN A 175 0.16 3.16 -10.84
CA ASN A 175 -0.50 3.60 -9.62
C ASN A 175 -1.86 2.89 -9.45
N ILE A 176 -2.11 2.36 -8.27
CA ILE A 176 -3.42 1.83 -7.88
C ILE A 176 -3.90 2.63 -6.66
N GLY A 177 -4.90 3.44 -6.90
CA GLY A 177 -5.48 4.36 -5.92
C GLY A 177 -6.89 4.76 -6.33
N ASN A 178 -7.58 5.52 -5.46
CA ASN A 178 -8.90 6.08 -5.76
C ASN A 178 -8.78 7.31 -6.69
N GLY A 179 -7.67 8.06 -6.59
CA GLY A 179 -7.46 9.30 -7.33
C GLY A 179 -8.18 10.52 -6.72
N HIS A 180 -8.86 10.37 -5.58
CA HIS A 180 -9.58 11.42 -4.90
C HIS A 180 -9.06 11.58 -3.47
N PRO A 181 -8.32 12.66 -3.16
CA PRO A 181 -7.76 12.84 -1.83
C PRO A 181 -8.84 13.31 -0.84
N VAL A 182 -8.92 12.65 0.31
CA VAL A 182 -9.84 12.98 1.40
C VAL A 182 -9.04 13.60 2.55
N LYS A 183 -9.61 14.61 3.20
CA LYS A 183 -9.03 15.21 4.41
C LYS A 183 -9.05 14.22 5.57
N LEU A 184 -7.98 14.22 6.36
CA LEU A 184 -7.89 13.32 7.52
C LEU A 184 -9.03 13.57 8.53
N LEU A 185 -9.45 14.82 8.73
CA LEU A 185 -10.58 15.13 9.62
C LEU A 185 -11.91 14.58 9.09
N GLU A 186 -12.19 14.68 7.79
CA GLU A 186 -13.39 14.09 7.17
C GLU A 186 -13.40 12.56 7.35
N PHE A 187 -12.23 11.92 7.21
CA PHE A 187 -12.07 10.49 7.47
C PHE A 187 -12.38 10.14 8.94
N VAL A 188 -11.89 10.93 9.90
CA VAL A 188 -12.15 10.73 11.33
C VAL A 188 -13.63 10.92 11.65
N GLU A 189 -14.24 12.00 11.16
CA GLU A 189 -15.67 12.31 11.38
C GLU A 189 -16.58 11.20 10.86
N LEU A 190 -16.25 10.64 9.70
CA LEU A 190 -16.98 9.51 9.14
C LEU A 190 -16.84 8.26 10.01
N LEU A 191 -15.63 7.98 10.51
CA LEU A 191 -15.39 6.83 11.39
C LEU A 191 -16.14 6.99 12.73
N GLU A 192 -16.15 8.19 13.32
CA GLU A 192 -16.93 8.51 14.53
C GLU A 192 -18.43 8.26 14.32
N ALA A 193 -18.97 8.75 13.20
CA ALA A 193 -20.38 8.58 12.87
C ALA A 193 -20.77 7.11 12.75
N GLN A 194 -19.93 6.29 12.11
CA GLN A 194 -20.22 4.86 11.92
C GLN A 194 -19.97 4.03 13.17
N LEU A 195 -19.03 4.41 14.03
CA LEU A 195 -18.84 3.78 15.35
C LEU A 195 -19.90 4.23 16.38
N GLY A 196 -20.65 5.30 16.09
CA GLY A 196 -21.62 5.90 16.99
C GLY A 196 -20.99 6.56 18.24
N ARG A 197 -19.71 6.94 18.17
CA ARG A 197 -18.94 7.53 19.28
C ARG A 197 -18.01 8.63 18.78
N PRO A 198 -17.95 9.80 19.48
CA PRO A 198 -16.96 10.82 19.19
C PRO A 198 -15.56 10.37 19.63
N ALA A 199 -14.54 10.81 18.91
CA ALA A 199 -13.15 10.65 19.30
C ALA A 199 -12.71 11.77 20.26
N ASP A 200 -11.90 11.42 21.25
CA ASP A 200 -11.05 12.40 21.94
C ASP A 200 -9.84 12.69 21.02
N ARG A 201 -9.77 13.93 20.48
CA ARG A 201 -8.83 14.30 19.42
C ARG A 201 -7.63 15.06 20.00
N ASN A 202 -6.46 14.43 20.00
CA ASN A 202 -5.20 15.08 20.32
C ASN A 202 -4.57 15.65 19.04
N LEU A 203 -4.69 16.97 18.84
CA LEU A 203 -4.18 17.65 17.65
C LEU A 203 -2.69 17.95 17.80
N LEU A 204 -1.86 17.31 17.00
CA LEU A 204 -0.41 17.40 17.04
C LEU A 204 0.15 18.17 15.82
N PRO A 205 1.36 18.77 15.92
CA PRO A 205 2.05 19.33 14.78
C PRO A 205 2.38 18.24 13.74
N MET A 206 2.77 18.68 12.54
CA MET A 206 3.16 17.78 11.46
C MET A 206 4.36 16.92 11.88
N GLN A 207 4.29 15.62 11.59
CA GLN A 207 5.38 14.69 11.84
C GLN A 207 6.52 14.86 10.83
N GLN A 208 7.76 14.71 11.30
CA GLN A 208 8.92 14.74 10.41
C GLN A 208 8.84 13.60 9.36
N GLY A 209 9.02 13.94 8.10
CA GLY A 209 8.95 12.99 6.99
C GLY A 209 7.53 12.72 6.47
N ASP A 210 6.50 13.34 7.06
CA ASP A 210 5.15 13.28 6.51
C ASP A 210 5.00 14.26 5.33
N VAL A 211 4.09 13.93 4.41
CA VAL A 211 3.74 14.78 3.26
C VAL A 211 2.30 15.29 3.40
N TYR A 212 2.07 16.53 2.97
CA TYR A 212 0.79 17.20 3.13
C TYR A 212 -0.34 16.45 2.40
N GLU A 213 -0.12 16.11 1.14
CA GLU A 213 -1.12 15.49 0.27
C GLU A 213 -0.51 14.38 -0.58
N THR A 214 -1.23 13.26 -0.68
CA THR A 214 -0.87 12.17 -1.58
C THR A 214 -2.10 11.63 -2.28
N TYR A 215 -2.11 11.62 -3.62
CA TYR A 215 -3.12 10.92 -4.40
C TYR A 215 -2.61 10.53 -5.79
N ALA A 216 -3.22 9.48 -6.35
CA ALA A 216 -2.83 8.86 -7.60
C ALA A 216 -3.35 9.63 -8.81
N ASP A 217 -2.50 9.77 -9.85
CA ASP A 217 -3.02 9.78 -11.20
C ASP A 217 -3.30 8.32 -11.59
N THR A 218 -4.56 7.99 -11.85
CA THR A 218 -5.02 6.63 -12.17
C THR A 218 -5.22 6.39 -13.67
N THR A 219 -4.87 7.37 -14.51
CA THR A 219 -5.05 7.30 -15.97
C THR A 219 -4.43 6.04 -16.56
N LYS A 220 -3.18 5.76 -16.21
CA LYS A 220 -2.45 4.59 -16.70
C LYS A 220 -3.08 3.26 -16.24
N ALA A 221 -3.55 3.18 -15.00
CA ALA A 221 -4.26 2.01 -14.50
C ALA A 221 -5.54 1.74 -15.29
N LYS A 222 -6.29 2.79 -15.59
CA LYS A 222 -7.51 2.70 -16.41
C LYS A 222 -7.20 2.25 -17.85
N GLU A 223 -6.17 2.84 -18.48
CA GLU A 223 -5.82 2.53 -19.87
C GLU A 223 -5.25 1.13 -20.05
N LEU A 224 -4.35 0.69 -19.16
CA LEU A 224 -3.64 -0.58 -19.32
C LEU A 224 -4.34 -1.77 -18.66
N LEU A 225 -5.03 -1.55 -17.54
CA LEU A 225 -5.66 -2.60 -16.76
C LEU A 225 -7.20 -2.54 -16.80
N GLY A 226 -7.81 -1.46 -17.30
CA GLY A 226 -9.24 -1.21 -17.16
C GLY A 226 -9.65 -0.91 -15.71
N PHE A 227 -8.68 -0.61 -14.83
CA PHE A 227 -8.92 -0.38 -13.42
C PHE A 227 -9.55 0.99 -13.17
N THR A 228 -10.57 1.00 -12.34
CA THR A 228 -11.13 2.22 -11.72
C THR A 228 -11.65 1.84 -10.35
N ALA A 229 -11.24 2.58 -9.31
CA ALA A 229 -11.81 2.40 -7.98
C ALA A 229 -13.32 2.74 -8.01
N LYS A 230 -14.14 1.93 -7.33
CA LYS A 230 -15.61 1.99 -7.39
C LYS A 230 -16.24 2.24 -6.04
N THR A 231 -15.49 1.96 -4.96
CA THR A 231 -16.02 1.98 -3.59
C THR A 231 -15.88 3.36 -2.99
N ASP A 232 -17.01 3.98 -2.66
CA ASP A 232 -17.02 5.21 -1.90
C ASP A 232 -16.46 5.02 -0.50
N LEU A 233 -15.80 6.05 0.05
CA LEU A 233 -15.18 5.97 1.37
C LEU A 233 -16.17 5.59 2.46
N ALA A 234 -17.38 6.13 2.42
CA ALA A 234 -18.43 5.83 3.40
C ALA A 234 -18.84 4.37 3.39
N ASP A 235 -19.04 3.80 2.20
CA ASP A 235 -19.45 2.40 2.04
C ASP A 235 -18.34 1.44 2.50
N GLY A 236 -17.11 1.65 2.04
CA GLY A 236 -15.98 0.83 2.44
C GLY A 236 -15.66 0.93 3.94
N MET A 237 -15.86 2.13 4.54
CA MET A 237 -15.68 2.32 5.98
C MET A 237 -16.77 1.62 6.79
N GLN A 238 -18.03 1.59 6.32
CA GLN A 238 -19.10 0.83 6.96
C GLN A 238 -18.76 -0.66 7.00
N VAL A 239 -18.30 -1.24 5.89
CA VAL A 239 -17.87 -2.65 5.85
C VAL A 239 -16.71 -2.91 6.82
N PHE A 240 -15.75 -1.98 6.92
CA PHE A 240 -14.69 -2.08 7.92
C PHE A 240 -15.22 -2.05 9.36
N VAL A 241 -16.14 -1.13 9.68
CA VAL A 241 -16.72 -1.00 11.02
C VAL A 241 -17.53 -2.25 11.39
N ASP A 242 -18.34 -2.79 10.48
CA ASP A 242 -19.09 -4.02 10.69
C ASP A 242 -18.15 -5.22 10.99
N TRP A 243 -17.09 -5.37 10.19
CA TRP A 243 -16.05 -6.37 10.43
C TRP A 243 -15.35 -6.15 11.76
N TYR A 244 -14.98 -4.90 12.09
CA TYR A 244 -14.31 -4.55 13.33
C TYR A 244 -15.15 -4.90 14.55
N GLN A 245 -16.43 -4.56 14.55
CA GLN A 245 -17.36 -4.88 15.64
C GLN A 245 -17.55 -6.38 15.80
N GLN A 246 -17.74 -7.12 14.72
CA GLN A 246 -17.92 -8.57 14.77
C GLN A 246 -16.65 -9.30 15.20
N TYR A 247 -15.49 -8.93 14.66
CA TYR A 247 -14.24 -9.63 14.93
C TYR A 247 -13.62 -9.27 16.28
N TYR A 248 -13.52 -7.99 16.61
CA TYR A 248 -12.86 -7.56 17.85
C TYR A 248 -13.77 -7.63 19.08
N GLN A 249 -15.04 -7.36 18.97
CA GLN A 249 -15.96 -7.46 20.11
C GLN A 249 -16.19 -8.92 20.53
N SER A 250 -16.21 -9.86 19.59
CA SER A 250 -16.35 -11.28 19.90
C SER A 250 -15.14 -11.86 20.65
N GLN A 251 -13.94 -11.29 20.48
CA GLN A 251 -12.72 -11.73 21.16
C GLN A 251 -12.55 -11.12 22.57
N GLN A 252 -13.21 -10.03 22.89
CA GLN A 252 -13.17 -9.41 24.22
C GLN A 252 -14.17 -10.04 25.21
N THR A 253 -15.01 -10.96 24.75
CA THR A 253 -16.03 -11.65 25.56
C THR A 253 -15.56 -13.05 26.04
N ILE A 254 -14.30 -13.43 25.75
CA ILE A 254 -13.63 -14.65 26.24
C ILE A 254 -12.54 -14.24 27.22
#